data_5c75cc3952ced048dbac200249226070
#
_entry.id   5c75cc3952ced048dbac200249226070
#
_cell.length_a   1.000
_cell.length_b   1.000
_cell.length_c   1.000
_cell.angle_alpha   90.00
_cell.angle_beta   90.00
_cell.angle_gamma   90.00
#
_symmetry.space_group_name_H-M   'P 1'
#
loop_
_entity.id
_entity.type
_entity.pdbx_description
1 polymer ?
#
loop_
_entity_poly.entity_id
_entity_poly.type
_entity_poly.pdbx_seq_one_letter_code
_entity_poly.pdbx_strand_id
1 'polypeptide(L)'
;MLAILVAIAHGAIAELRVFAKAHIEPQGTRNLLRGVWQASTVDWIALGLLLIAAPSFGSQTARQWIIAVAVVVYGYAAVGNAVFTRGRHFGWCLMSGVIALALMGL
;
A
#
# COMPACT_ATOMS: atom_id res chain seq x y z
N MET A 1 -10.49 3.63 -5.15
CA MET A 1 -9.91 3.21 -6.45
C MET A 1 -8.41 3.48 -6.56
N LEU A 2 -7.94 4.67 -6.17
CA LEU A 2 -6.50 4.98 -6.21
C LEU A 2 -5.67 3.96 -5.40
N ALA A 3 -6.14 3.57 -4.21
CA ALA A 3 -5.44 2.59 -3.37
C ALA A 3 -5.23 1.26 -4.09
N ILE A 4 -6.22 0.77 -4.83
CA ILE A 4 -6.12 -0.48 -5.58
C ILE A 4 -5.13 -0.34 -6.73
N LEU A 5 -5.17 0.78 -7.46
CA LEU A 5 -4.22 1.04 -8.54
C LEU A 5 -2.78 1.11 -8.02
N VAL A 6 -2.57 1.77 -6.89
CA VAL A 6 -1.27 1.85 -6.24
C VAL A 6 -0.80 0.46 -5.79
N ALA A 7 -1.70 -0.37 -5.25
CA ALA A 7 -1.37 -1.74 -4.84
C ALA A 7 -0.95 -2.60 -6.03
N ILE A 8 -1.66 -2.52 -7.15
CA ILE A 8 -1.31 -3.26 -8.35
C ILE A 8 0.06 -2.80 -8.89
N ALA A 9 0.30 -1.48 -8.93
CA ALA A 9 1.59 -0.93 -9.34
C ALA A 9 2.72 -1.39 -8.40
N HIS A 10 2.47 -1.41 -7.09
CA HIS A 10 3.41 -1.89 -6.08
C HIS A 10 3.84 -3.34 -6.35
N GLY A 11 2.88 -4.22 -6.60
CA GLY A 11 3.17 -5.62 -6.91
C GLY A 11 3.90 -5.79 -8.25
N ALA A 12 3.48 -5.06 -9.28
CA ALA A 12 4.11 -5.10 -10.58
C ALA A 12 5.55 -4.57 -10.53
N ILE A 13 5.81 -3.50 -9.81
CA ILE A 13 7.16 -2.95 -9.64
C ILE A 13 8.07 -3.99 -8.95
N ALA A 14 7.56 -4.70 -7.95
CA ALA A 14 8.33 -5.75 -7.29
C ALA A 14 8.82 -6.79 -8.30
N GLU A 15 7.92 -7.32 -9.13
CA GLU A 15 8.25 -8.37 -10.07
C GLU A 15 9.12 -7.88 -11.22
N LEU A 16 8.82 -6.70 -11.77
CA LEU A 16 9.44 -6.23 -13.01
C LEU A 16 10.72 -5.44 -12.79
N ARG A 17 10.87 -4.77 -11.64
CA ARG A 17 11.97 -3.87 -11.42
C ARG A 17 12.84 -4.20 -10.23
N VAL A 18 12.26 -4.66 -9.14
CA VAL A 18 13.02 -4.95 -7.91
C VAL A 18 13.60 -6.36 -7.98
N PHE A 19 12.73 -7.38 -8.00
CA PHE A 19 13.18 -8.77 -7.91
C PHE A 19 13.78 -9.31 -9.21
N ALA A 20 13.40 -8.74 -10.37
CA ALA A 20 14.00 -9.11 -11.63
C ALA A 20 15.46 -8.66 -11.75
N LYS A 21 15.81 -7.55 -11.09
CA LYS A 21 17.15 -6.93 -11.20
C LYS A 21 17.99 -7.07 -9.94
N ALA A 22 17.36 -7.24 -8.78
CA ALA A 22 18.09 -7.34 -7.53
C ALA A 22 18.81 -8.67 -7.41
N HIS A 23 20.08 -8.60 -6.98
CA HIS A 23 20.87 -9.78 -6.69
C HIS A 23 20.77 -10.08 -5.20
N ILE A 24 19.83 -10.95 -4.84
CA ILE A 24 19.55 -11.32 -3.44
C ILE A 24 19.88 -12.79 -3.25
N GLU A 25 20.79 -13.07 -2.32
CA GLU A 25 21.19 -14.43 -1.97
C GLU A 25 21.09 -14.61 -0.44
N PRO A 26 20.80 -15.83 0.03
CA PRO A 26 20.45 -17.03 -0.72
C PRO A 26 19.05 -16.95 -1.33
N GLN A 27 18.73 -17.86 -2.23
CA GLN A 27 17.44 -17.89 -2.93
C GLN A 27 16.25 -17.96 -1.97
N GLY A 28 16.37 -18.66 -0.86
CA GLY A 28 15.34 -18.70 0.17
C GLY A 28 15.00 -17.33 0.74
N THR A 29 16.02 -16.50 0.98
CA THR A 29 15.83 -15.12 1.46
C THR A 29 15.14 -14.29 0.40
N ARG A 30 15.54 -14.42 -0.86
CA ARG A 30 14.88 -13.74 -1.98
C ARG A 30 13.40 -14.10 -2.07
N ASN A 31 13.07 -15.39 -1.96
CA ASN A 31 11.69 -15.86 -2.02
C ASN A 31 10.88 -15.34 -0.86
N LEU A 32 11.46 -15.28 0.34
CA LEU A 32 10.80 -14.72 1.51
C LEU A 32 10.49 -13.23 1.33
N LEU A 33 11.46 -12.44 0.89
CA LEU A 33 11.28 -11.01 0.67
C LEU A 33 10.23 -10.75 -0.41
N ARG A 34 10.26 -11.52 -1.49
CA ARG A 34 9.27 -11.43 -2.56
C ARG A 34 7.87 -11.77 -2.04
N GLY A 35 7.75 -12.82 -1.24
CA GLY A 35 6.47 -13.21 -0.62
C GLY A 35 5.92 -12.14 0.30
N VAL A 36 6.76 -11.56 1.15
CA VAL A 36 6.37 -10.48 2.05
C VAL A 36 5.94 -9.23 1.26
N TRP A 37 6.65 -8.89 0.20
CA TRP A 37 6.29 -7.76 -0.65
C TRP A 37 4.91 -7.96 -1.27
N GLN A 38 4.67 -9.15 -1.85
CA GLN A 38 3.38 -9.43 -2.49
C GLN A 38 2.25 -9.61 -1.47
N ALA A 39 2.55 -10.05 -0.25
CA ALA A 39 1.57 -10.06 0.84
C ALA A 39 1.07 -8.63 1.13
N SER A 40 1.97 -7.64 1.16
CA SER A 40 1.56 -6.25 1.33
C SER A 40 0.70 -5.75 0.18
N THR A 41 0.95 -6.22 -1.04
CA THR A 41 0.11 -5.91 -2.21
C THR A 41 -1.33 -6.41 -2.00
N VAL A 42 -1.50 -7.64 -1.54
CA VAL A 42 -2.81 -8.22 -1.23
C VAL A 42 -3.50 -7.43 -0.13
N ASP A 43 -2.77 -7.10 0.94
CA ASP A 43 -3.31 -6.32 2.06
C ASP A 43 -3.78 -4.94 1.62
N TRP A 44 -3.03 -4.29 0.76
CA TRP A 44 -3.40 -2.96 0.24
C TRP A 44 -4.63 -3.03 -0.66
N ILE A 45 -4.76 -4.08 -1.47
CA ILE A 45 -5.97 -4.30 -2.29
C ILE A 45 -7.19 -4.52 -1.39
N ALA A 46 -7.06 -5.38 -0.38
CA ALA A 46 -8.14 -5.66 0.57
C ALA A 46 -8.60 -4.40 1.30
N LEU A 47 -7.66 -3.60 1.78
CA LEU A 47 -7.96 -2.34 2.46
C LEU A 47 -8.58 -1.32 1.51
N GLY A 48 -8.12 -1.27 0.27
CA GLY A 48 -8.72 -0.42 -0.77
C GLY A 48 -10.16 -0.80 -1.05
N LEU A 49 -10.48 -2.09 -1.09
CA LEU A 49 -11.87 -2.58 -1.25
C LEU A 49 -12.73 -2.17 -0.05
N LEU A 50 -12.19 -2.26 1.17
CA LEU A 50 -12.90 -1.79 2.37
C LEU A 50 -13.18 -0.30 2.31
N LEU A 51 -12.25 0.51 1.83
CA LEU A 51 -12.46 1.95 1.67
C LEU A 51 -13.58 2.24 0.68
N ILE A 52 -13.65 1.49 -0.43
CA ILE A 52 -14.72 1.64 -1.41
C ILE A 52 -16.07 1.25 -0.80
N ALA A 53 -16.11 0.19 0.00
CA ALA A 53 -17.33 -0.33 0.61
C ALA A 53 -17.78 0.47 1.85
N ALA A 54 -16.88 1.22 2.48
CA ALA A 54 -17.15 1.89 3.75
C ALA A 54 -18.43 2.75 3.75
N PRO A 55 -18.74 3.55 2.71
CA PRO A 55 -20.00 4.33 2.71
C PRO A 55 -21.25 3.47 2.73
N SER A 56 -21.18 2.20 2.32
CA SER A 56 -22.31 1.28 2.26
C SER A 56 -22.61 0.60 3.59
N PHE A 57 -21.75 0.74 4.59
CA PHE A 57 -21.87 -0.02 5.85
C PHE A 57 -22.89 0.57 6.82
N GLY A 58 -23.55 1.63 6.58
CA GLY A 58 -24.57 2.15 7.49
C GLY A 58 -24.11 2.45 8.92
N SER A 59 -22.83 2.32 9.24
CA SER A 59 -22.23 2.58 10.54
C SER A 59 -21.12 3.60 10.43
N GLN A 60 -21.32 4.74 11.05
CA GLN A 60 -20.31 5.79 11.09
C GLN A 60 -19.04 5.34 11.84
N THR A 61 -19.22 4.55 12.90
CA THR A 61 -18.10 4.01 13.67
C THR A 61 -17.26 3.06 12.82
N ALA A 62 -17.88 2.14 12.09
CA ALA A 62 -17.16 1.21 11.21
C ALA A 62 -16.39 1.98 10.14
N ARG A 63 -17.00 2.98 9.52
CA ARG A 63 -16.38 3.81 8.51
C ARG A 63 -15.16 4.55 9.05
N GLN A 64 -15.28 5.13 10.24
CA GLN A 64 -14.17 5.82 10.90
C GLN A 64 -13.00 4.89 11.21
N TRP A 65 -13.27 3.66 11.66
CA TRP A 65 -12.25 2.67 11.92
C TRP A 65 -11.52 2.26 10.63
N ILE A 66 -12.26 2.04 9.56
CA ILE A 66 -11.66 1.69 8.26
C ILE A 66 -10.72 2.80 7.79
N ILE A 67 -11.14 4.06 7.89
CA ILE A 67 -10.32 5.20 7.49
C ILE A 67 -9.09 5.33 8.40
N ALA A 68 -9.25 5.16 9.71
CA ALA A 68 -8.13 5.23 10.64
C ALA A 68 -7.08 4.15 10.35
N VAL A 69 -7.50 2.92 10.10
CA VAL A 69 -6.59 1.83 9.74
C VAL A 69 -5.89 2.13 8.41
N ALA A 70 -6.61 2.64 7.43
CA ALA A 70 -6.03 3.02 6.13
C ALA A 70 -4.96 4.10 6.30
N VAL A 71 -5.23 5.12 7.09
CA VAL A 71 -4.25 6.18 7.35
C VAL A 71 -2.98 5.63 8.00
N VAL A 72 -3.12 4.73 8.96
CA VAL A 72 -1.95 4.11 9.62
C VAL A 72 -1.15 3.26 8.63
N VAL A 73 -1.82 2.38 7.88
CA VAL A 73 -1.15 1.45 6.96
C VAL A 73 -0.47 2.20 5.81
N TYR A 74 -1.22 3.04 5.12
CA TYR A 74 -0.66 3.79 3.99
C TYR A 74 0.31 4.88 4.45
N GLY A 75 0.09 5.46 5.63
CA GLY A 75 0.99 6.43 6.22
C GLY A 75 2.35 5.83 6.54
N TYR A 76 2.36 4.65 7.14
CA TYR A 76 3.59 3.92 7.40
C TYR A 76 4.33 3.61 6.09
N ALA A 77 3.59 3.14 5.08
CA ALA A 77 4.17 2.84 3.77
C ALA A 77 4.72 4.10 3.09
N ALA A 78 4.02 5.23 3.17
CA ALA A 78 4.46 6.49 2.58
C ALA A 78 5.73 6.99 3.25
N VAL A 79 5.77 7.00 4.57
CA VAL A 79 6.94 7.44 5.35
C VAL A 79 8.12 6.52 5.06
N GLY A 80 7.92 5.20 5.08
CA GLY A 80 8.97 4.24 4.78
C GLY A 80 9.52 4.43 3.37
N ASN A 81 8.66 4.59 2.38
CA ASN A 81 9.08 4.82 1.01
C ASN A 81 9.90 6.12 0.89
N ALA A 82 9.41 7.21 1.48
CA ALA A 82 10.12 8.49 1.42
C ALA A 82 11.46 8.44 2.13
N VAL A 83 11.53 7.81 3.31
CA VAL A 83 12.77 7.71 4.09
C VAL A 83 13.80 6.83 3.40
N PHE A 84 13.39 5.61 2.97
CA PHE A 84 14.33 4.64 2.38
C PHE A 84 14.76 5.00 0.98
N THR A 85 13.97 5.80 0.25
CA THR A 85 14.35 6.28 -1.09
C THR A 85 14.84 7.72 -1.08
N ARG A 86 14.90 8.35 0.09
CA ARG A 86 15.24 9.77 0.25
C ARG A 86 14.35 10.68 -0.59
N GLY A 87 13.07 10.31 -0.71
CA GLY A 87 12.08 11.07 -1.48
C GLY A 87 12.20 10.92 -3.00
N ARG A 88 13.12 10.11 -3.50
CA ARG A 88 13.37 9.96 -4.95
C ARG A 88 12.34 9.11 -5.66
N HIS A 89 11.70 8.18 -4.95
CA HIS A 89 10.66 7.34 -5.51
C HIS A 89 9.30 8.01 -5.32
N PHE A 90 8.47 8.00 -6.36
CA PHE A 90 7.18 8.69 -6.33
C PHE A 90 6.11 7.97 -5.48
N GLY A 91 6.38 6.76 -5.00
CA GLY A 91 5.40 5.96 -4.25
C GLY A 91 4.85 6.67 -3.02
N TRP A 92 5.67 7.42 -2.29
CA TRP A 92 5.21 8.16 -1.11
C TRP A 92 4.18 9.23 -1.48
N CYS A 93 4.31 9.85 -2.64
CA CYS A 93 3.34 10.83 -3.13
C CYS A 93 2.00 10.15 -3.40
N LEU A 94 2.00 8.98 -4.04
CA LEU A 94 0.79 8.21 -4.32
C LEU A 94 0.11 7.76 -3.05
N MET A 95 0.86 7.26 -2.08
CA MET A 95 0.32 6.85 -0.78
C MET A 95 -0.28 8.02 -0.02
N SER A 96 0.38 9.16 -0.05
CA SER A 96 -0.15 10.38 0.55
C SER A 96 -1.47 10.80 -0.11
N GLY A 97 -1.57 10.64 -1.43
CA GLY A 97 -2.81 10.87 -2.16
C GLY A 97 -3.94 9.94 -1.71
N VAL A 98 -3.64 8.67 -1.49
CA VAL A 98 -4.62 7.70 -0.96
C VAL A 98 -5.13 8.16 0.41
N ILE A 99 -4.22 8.58 1.30
CA ILE A 99 -4.58 9.06 2.63
C ILE A 99 -5.47 10.29 2.54
N ALA A 100 -5.12 11.25 1.70
CA ALA A 100 -5.91 12.47 1.52
C ALA A 100 -7.33 12.15 1.06
N LEU A 101 -7.47 11.25 0.07
CA LEU A 101 -8.78 10.83 -0.41
C LEU A 101 -9.58 10.09 0.64
N ALA A 102 -8.93 9.26 1.47
CA ALA A 102 -9.58 8.56 2.56
C ALA A 102 -10.12 9.54 3.62
N LEU A 103 -9.32 10.54 3.98
CA LEU A 103 -9.72 11.55 4.96
C LEU A 103 -10.85 12.43 4.42
N MET A 104 -10.91 12.71 3.13
CA MET A 104 -12.01 13.44 2.53
C MET A 104 -13.34 12.70 2.61
N GLY A 105 -13.32 11.39 2.81
CA GLY A 105 -14.50 10.57 3.01
C GLY A 105 -15.06 10.60 4.44
N LEU A 106 -14.39 11.30 5.35
CA LEU A 106 -14.93 11.52 6.69
C LEU A 106 -16.09 12.53 6.64
#